data_0e2abf33050d5f19687dc4d3df100157
#
_entry.id   0e2abf33050d5f19687dc4d3df100157
#
_cell.length_a   1.000
_cell.length_b   1.000
_cell.length_c   1.000
_cell.angle_alpha   90.00
_cell.angle_beta   90.00
_cell.angle_gamma   90.00
#
_symmetry.space_group_name_H-M   'P 1'
#
loop_
_entity.id
_entity.type
_entity.pdbx_description
1 polymer ?
#
loop_
_entity_poly.entity_id
_entity_poly.type
_entity_poly.pdbx_seq_one_letter_code
_entity_poly.pdbx_strand_id
1 'polypeptide(L)'
;MTAFKQFRAVYTFLAIQFIVPAISYMVAPATTIATLDKANQLLGGAPYVFHEATGSVWHMLAVGNVMTLGFMCAIMAWDLERFYGMLPGLAFLKGFSALYSLGLGFAVHIPMFFGVFVLDGVTTLAIVFFARRAHRELTKPAPSSAGARAPLAAEAT
;
A
#
# COMPACT_ATOMS: atom_id res chain seq x y z
N MET A 1 1.20 15.35 -14.97
CA MET A 1 1.17 13.87 -14.85
C MET A 1 -0.28 13.43 -14.79
N THR A 2 -0.71 12.42 -15.58
CA THR A 2 -2.07 11.85 -15.48
C THR A 2 -2.24 11.13 -14.15
N ALA A 3 -3.50 11.00 -13.68
CA ALA A 3 -3.77 10.29 -12.42
C ALA A 3 -3.29 8.83 -12.49
N PHE A 4 -3.38 8.20 -13.65
CA PHE A 4 -2.87 6.85 -13.87
C PHE A 4 -1.34 6.73 -13.73
N LYS A 5 -0.57 7.70 -14.23
CA LYS A 5 0.90 7.71 -14.06
C LYS A 5 1.30 7.90 -12.58
N GLN A 6 0.58 8.77 -11.86
CA GLN A 6 0.78 8.95 -10.42
C GLN A 6 0.48 7.67 -9.65
N PHE A 7 -0.65 7.03 -9.95
CA PHE A 7 -1.03 5.75 -9.36
C PHE A 7 0.06 4.69 -9.58
N ARG A 8 0.51 4.47 -10.83
CA ARG A 8 1.56 3.47 -11.11
C ARG A 8 2.84 3.75 -10.33
N ALA A 9 3.29 5.01 -10.28
CA ALA A 9 4.49 5.37 -9.53
C ALA A 9 4.34 5.05 -8.04
N VAL A 10 3.22 5.44 -7.42
CA VAL A 10 2.94 5.18 -6.01
C VAL A 10 2.85 3.68 -5.73
N TYR A 11 2.11 2.92 -6.53
CA TYR A 11 1.93 1.49 -6.31
C TYR A 11 3.20 0.68 -6.58
N THR A 12 4.02 1.08 -7.54
CA THR A 12 5.36 0.49 -7.72
C THR A 12 6.26 0.77 -6.51
N PHE A 13 6.24 2.00 -6.00
CA PHE A 13 6.96 2.34 -4.77
C PHE A 13 6.49 1.50 -3.58
N LEU A 14 5.17 1.38 -3.37
CA LEU A 14 4.59 0.56 -2.30
C LEU A 14 4.94 -0.92 -2.47
N ALA A 15 4.93 -1.45 -3.69
CA ALA A 15 5.35 -2.83 -3.95
C ALA A 15 6.80 -3.06 -3.48
N ILE A 16 7.72 -2.16 -3.84
CA ILE A 16 9.13 -2.22 -3.41
C ILE A 16 9.22 -2.08 -1.88
N GLN A 17 8.50 -1.12 -1.29
CA GLN A 17 8.48 -0.87 0.16
C GLN A 17 8.00 -2.08 0.96
N PHE A 18 7.15 -2.93 0.42
CA PHE A 18 6.71 -4.16 1.09
C PHE A 18 7.60 -5.36 0.76
N ILE A 19 7.95 -5.56 -0.50
CA ILE A 19 8.73 -6.74 -0.94
C ILE A 19 10.14 -6.72 -0.34
N VAL A 20 10.82 -5.58 -0.37
CA VAL A 20 12.21 -5.49 0.14
C VAL A 20 12.31 -5.81 1.63
N PRO A 21 11.51 -5.21 2.53
CA PRO A 21 11.51 -5.61 3.94
C PRO A 21 11.08 -7.05 4.18
N ALA A 22 10.12 -7.59 3.41
CA ALA A 22 9.72 -8.99 3.53
C ALA A 22 10.86 -9.95 3.20
N ILE A 23 11.60 -9.69 2.11
CA ILE A 23 12.80 -10.47 1.75
C ILE A 23 13.88 -10.31 2.84
N SER A 24 14.13 -9.07 3.29
CA SER A 24 15.10 -8.81 4.36
C SER A 24 14.74 -9.58 5.62
N TYR A 25 13.48 -9.58 6.03
CA TYR A 25 13.03 -10.32 7.20
C TYR A 25 13.09 -11.83 7.02
N MET A 26 12.84 -12.32 5.80
CA MET A 26 12.96 -13.74 5.45
C MET A 26 14.42 -14.24 5.53
N VAL A 27 15.36 -13.46 4.97
CA VAL A 27 16.76 -13.88 4.81
C VAL A 27 17.61 -13.56 6.05
N ALA A 28 17.35 -12.42 6.71
CA ALA A 28 18.13 -11.91 7.83
C ALA A 28 17.22 -11.39 8.97
N PRO A 29 16.41 -12.28 9.60
CA PRO A 29 15.42 -11.87 10.60
C PRO A 29 16.04 -11.14 11.79
N ALA A 30 17.17 -11.63 12.31
CA ALA A 30 17.85 -11.00 13.45
C ALA A 30 18.28 -9.56 13.14
N THR A 31 18.82 -9.31 11.94
CA THR A 31 19.23 -7.97 11.51
C THR A 31 18.02 -7.04 11.34
N THR A 32 16.94 -7.56 10.78
CA THR A 32 15.70 -6.79 10.59
C THR A 32 15.11 -6.40 11.94
N ILE A 33 15.07 -7.33 12.90
CA ILE A 33 14.59 -7.07 14.27
C ILE A 33 15.48 -6.04 14.98
N ALA A 34 16.81 -6.18 14.88
CA ALA A 34 17.73 -5.20 15.46
C ALA A 34 17.54 -3.79 14.85
N THR A 35 17.17 -3.70 13.57
CA THR A 35 16.85 -2.43 12.92
C THR A 35 15.56 -1.83 13.47
N LEU A 36 14.54 -2.66 13.71
CA LEU A 36 13.28 -2.21 14.33
C LEU A 36 13.50 -1.73 15.77
N ASP A 37 14.34 -2.43 16.54
CA ASP A 37 14.67 -2.00 17.90
C ASP A 37 15.42 -0.67 17.91
N LYS A 38 16.38 -0.47 16.99
CA LYS A 38 17.02 0.83 16.80
C LYS A 38 16.04 1.93 16.45
N ALA A 39 15.07 1.66 15.56
CA ALA A 39 14.02 2.61 15.23
C ALA A 39 13.16 2.97 16.46
N ASN A 40 12.84 1.98 17.30
CA ASN A 40 12.14 2.22 18.55
C ASN A 40 12.93 3.13 19.50
N GLN A 41 14.24 2.87 19.66
CA GLN A 41 15.11 3.70 20.50
C GLN A 41 15.23 5.14 19.96
N LEU A 42 15.31 5.33 18.64
CA LEU A 42 15.30 6.66 18.01
C LEU A 42 14.00 7.44 18.28
N LEU A 43 12.89 6.75 18.49
CA LEU A 43 11.60 7.34 18.87
C LEU A 43 11.46 7.52 20.39
N GLY A 44 12.53 7.30 21.15
CA GLY A 44 12.55 7.45 22.61
C GLY A 44 12.08 6.23 23.38
N GLY A 45 11.91 5.07 22.74
CA GLY A 45 11.58 3.82 23.39
C GLY A 45 12.79 3.16 24.08
N ALA A 46 12.51 2.38 25.13
CA ALA A 46 13.48 1.49 25.73
C ALA A 46 13.84 0.34 24.77
N PRO A 47 15.03 -0.26 24.88
CA PRO A 47 15.37 -1.46 24.12
C PRO A 47 14.28 -2.54 24.26
N TYR A 48 13.82 -3.05 23.13
CA TYR A 48 12.74 -4.04 23.10
C TYR A 48 13.22 -5.33 22.44
N VAL A 49 13.15 -6.43 23.18
CA VAL A 49 13.56 -7.72 22.67
C VAL A 49 12.36 -8.47 22.12
N PHE A 50 12.33 -8.66 20.81
CA PHE A 50 11.31 -9.46 20.11
C PHE A 50 11.65 -10.96 20.24
N HIS A 51 11.42 -11.55 21.41
CA HIS A 51 11.88 -12.90 21.75
C HIS A 51 11.35 -14.02 20.83
N GLU A 52 10.22 -13.82 20.15
CA GLU A 52 9.55 -14.89 19.38
C GLU A 52 9.51 -14.64 17.86
N ALA A 53 10.17 -13.59 17.39
CA ALA A 53 10.01 -13.18 16.00
C ALA A 53 10.87 -13.97 15.00
N THR A 54 11.82 -14.78 15.46
CA THR A 54 12.73 -15.53 14.59
C THR A 54 12.43 -17.02 14.65
N GLY A 55 12.26 -17.66 13.48
CA GLY A 55 12.09 -19.11 13.37
C GLY A 55 10.74 -19.66 13.79
N SER A 56 9.77 -18.81 14.10
CA SER A 56 8.44 -19.19 14.53
C SER A 56 7.42 -19.16 13.39
N VAL A 57 6.25 -19.75 13.61
CA VAL A 57 5.09 -19.64 12.73
C VAL A 57 4.73 -18.15 12.49
N TRP A 58 4.90 -17.30 13.49
CA TRP A 58 4.65 -15.86 13.39
C TRP A 58 5.60 -15.15 12.41
N HIS A 59 6.87 -15.57 12.37
CA HIS A 59 7.82 -15.08 11.37
C HIS A 59 7.34 -15.40 9.95
N MET A 60 6.95 -16.64 9.70
CA MET A 60 6.43 -17.07 8.40
C MET A 60 5.17 -16.28 8.01
N LEU A 61 4.22 -16.10 8.94
CA LEU A 61 2.99 -15.36 8.71
C LEU A 61 3.27 -13.87 8.44
N ALA A 62 4.21 -13.25 9.18
CA ALA A 62 4.57 -11.85 8.98
C ALA A 62 5.21 -11.64 7.59
N VAL A 63 6.19 -12.47 7.21
CA VAL A 63 6.82 -12.42 5.89
C VAL A 63 5.79 -12.63 4.79
N GLY A 64 4.94 -13.67 4.90
CA GLY A 64 3.91 -13.98 3.93
C GLY A 64 2.90 -12.85 3.76
N ASN A 65 2.45 -12.24 4.85
CA ASN A 65 1.52 -11.12 4.82
C ASN A 65 2.11 -9.89 4.11
N VAL A 66 3.33 -9.48 4.48
CA VAL A 66 3.97 -8.30 3.87
C VAL A 66 4.32 -8.55 2.41
N MET A 67 4.77 -9.76 2.06
CA MET A 67 5.02 -10.16 0.67
C MET A 67 3.73 -10.10 -0.17
N THR A 68 2.63 -10.60 0.36
CA THR A 68 1.30 -10.56 -0.31
C THR A 68 0.87 -9.12 -0.57
N LEU A 69 1.03 -8.21 0.39
CA LEU A 69 0.74 -6.78 0.20
C LEU A 69 1.57 -6.19 -0.95
N GLY A 70 2.86 -6.50 -0.99
CA GLY A 70 3.75 -6.05 -2.05
C GLY A 70 3.34 -6.59 -3.42
N PHE A 71 3.02 -7.87 -3.49
CA PHE A 71 2.53 -8.51 -4.72
C PHE A 71 1.21 -7.90 -5.19
N MET A 72 0.24 -7.68 -4.30
CA MET A 72 -1.03 -7.02 -4.63
C MET A 72 -0.79 -5.60 -5.19
N CYS A 73 0.13 -4.83 -4.61
CA CYS A 73 0.49 -3.53 -5.15
C CYS A 73 1.13 -3.63 -6.54
N ALA A 74 2.02 -4.61 -6.76
CA ALA A 74 2.69 -4.82 -8.05
C ALA A 74 1.70 -5.17 -9.17
N ILE A 75 0.80 -6.12 -8.95
CA ILE A 75 -0.19 -6.52 -9.96
C ILE A 75 -1.22 -5.42 -10.24
N MET A 76 -1.62 -4.64 -9.23
CA MET A 76 -2.48 -3.48 -9.44
C MET A 76 -1.74 -2.37 -10.21
N ALA A 77 -0.44 -2.16 -9.98
CA ALA A 77 0.36 -1.22 -10.76
C ALA A 77 0.49 -1.64 -12.22
N TRP A 78 0.47 -2.95 -12.50
CA TRP A 78 0.51 -3.52 -13.84
C TRP A 78 -0.83 -3.33 -14.56
N ASP A 79 -1.95 -3.79 -13.97
CA ASP A 79 -3.29 -3.74 -14.56
C ASP A 79 -4.33 -3.37 -13.50
N LEU A 80 -4.53 -2.05 -13.33
CA LEU A 80 -5.49 -1.53 -12.36
C LEU A 80 -6.93 -1.95 -12.66
N GLU A 81 -7.31 -1.94 -13.94
CA GLU A 81 -8.70 -2.19 -14.33
C GLU A 81 -9.12 -3.62 -13.95
N ARG A 82 -8.28 -4.59 -14.29
CA ARG A 82 -8.49 -6.00 -13.98
C ARG A 82 -8.45 -6.30 -12.49
N PHE A 83 -7.53 -5.67 -11.76
CA PHE A 83 -7.25 -5.98 -10.36
C PHE A 83 -7.83 -4.97 -9.36
N TYR A 84 -8.66 -4.02 -9.82
CA TYR A 84 -9.27 -3.02 -8.93
C TYR A 84 -10.08 -3.64 -7.79
N GLY A 85 -10.70 -4.80 -8.00
CA GLY A 85 -11.43 -5.56 -6.97
C GLY A 85 -10.57 -5.98 -5.76
N MET A 86 -9.23 -5.94 -5.85
CA MET A 86 -8.34 -6.23 -4.72
C MET A 86 -8.19 -5.04 -3.76
N LEU A 87 -8.59 -3.83 -4.18
CA LEU A 87 -8.43 -2.61 -3.38
C LEU A 87 -9.06 -2.70 -1.99
N PRO A 88 -10.29 -3.21 -1.79
CA PRO A 88 -10.87 -3.32 -0.45
C PRO A 88 -10.04 -4.22 0.48
N GLY A 89 -9.56 -5.36 -0.02
CA GLY A 89 -8.73 -6.28 0.77
C GLY A 89 -7.39 -5.65 1.17
N LEU A 90 -6.72 -4.98 0.23
CA LEU A 90 -5.47 -4.28 0.47
C LEU A 90 -5.63 -3.13 1.48
N ALA A 91 -6.69 -2.34 1.33
CA ALA A 91 -7.00 -1.24 2.24
C ALA A 91 -7.38 -1.75 3.64
N PHE A 92 -8.14 -2.85 3.71
CA PHE A 92 -8.50 -3.48 4.98
C PHE A 92 -7.26 -3.98 5.73
N LEU A 93 -6.39 -4.74 5.07
CA LEU A 93 -5.17 -5.28 5.69
C LEU A 93 -4.29 -4.17 6.28
N LYS A 94 -4.05 -3.11 5.52
CA LYS A 94 -3.21 -1.99 6.00
C LYS A 94 -3.93 -1.12 7.03
N GLY A 95 -5.21 -0.86 6.85
CA GLY A 95 -6.02 -0.10 7.81
C GLY A 95 -6.15 -0.85 9.14
N PHE A 96 -6.36 -2.16 9.10
CA PHE A 96 -6.39 -3.00 10.30
C PHE A 96 -5.03 -3.01 11.01
N SER A 97 -3.92 -3.16 10.27
CA SER A 97 -2.57 -3.08 10.82
C SER A 97 -2.32 -1.75 11.53
N ALA A 98 -2.75 -0.63 10.93
CA ALA A 98 -2.65 0.68 11.55
C ALA A 98 -3.42 0.75 12.88
N LEU A 99 -4.70 0.38 12.88
CA LEU A 99 -5.53 0.41 14.09
C LEU A 99 -5.02 -0.52 15.18
N TYR A 100 -4.58 -1.71 14.80
CA TYR A 100 -4.01 -2.68 15.74
C TYR A 100 -2.71 -2.16 16.36
N SER A 101 -1.83 -1.56 15.56
CA SER A 101 -0.60 -0.92 16.05
C SER A 101 -0.88 0.24 16.99
N LEU A 102 -1.92 1.04 16.74
CA LEU A 102 -2.36 2.08 17.66
C LEU A 102 -2.77 1.49 19.02
N GLY A 103 -3.59 0.43 19.01
CA GLY A 103 -3.99 -0.28 20.22
C GLY A 103 -2.81 -0.84 21.02
N LEU A 104 -1.85 -1.48 20.32
CA LEU A 104 -0.61 -1.96 20.93
C LEU A 104 0.24 -0.82 21.50
N GLY A 105 0.35 0.30 20.80
CA GLY A 105 1.08 1.47 21.28
C GLY A 105 0.58 1.95 22.65
N PHE A 106 -0.72 1.96 22.85
CA PHE A 106 -1.32 2.27 24.17
C PHE A 106 -1.16 1.14 25.19
N ALA A 107 -1.29 -0.12 24.77
CA ALA A 107 -1.25 -1.25 25.68
C ALA A 107 0.16 -1.53 26.23
N VAL A 108 1.19 -1.45 25.38
CA VAL A 108 2.57 -1.83 25.75
C VAL A 108 3.52 -0.63 25.88
N HIS A 109 3.05 0.58 25.61
CA HIS A 109 3.82 1.85 25.71
C HIS A 109 5.12 1.84 24.91
N ILE A 110 5.11 1.20 23.72
CA ILE A 110 6.26 1.15 22.81
C ILE A 110 6.07 2.16 21.68
N PRO A 111 6.89 3.24 21.61
CA PRO A 111 6.73 4.34 20.64
C PRO A 111 6.73 3.88 19.19
N MET A 112 7.45 2.81 18.84
CA MET A 112 7.51 2.28 17.49
C MET A 112 6.10 1.91 16.95
N PHE A 113 5.17 1.43 17.78
CA PHE A 113 3.83 1.09 17.32
C PHE A 113 3.02 2.32 16.89
N PHE A 114 3.25 3.49 17.49
CA PHE A 114 2.67 4.74 17.00
C PHE A 114 3.27 5.13 15.64
N GLY A 115 4.57 4.90 15.45
CA GLY A 115 5.23 5.07 14.15
C GLY A 115 4.62 4.18 13.06
N VAL A 116 4.40 2.90 13.38
CA VAL A 116 3.73 1.94 12.47
C VAL A 116 2.29 2.38 12.18
N PHE A 117 1.53 2.83 13.19
CA PHE A 117 0.19 3.38 13.01
C PHE A 117 0.17 4.53 11.99
N VAL A 118 1.06 5.51 12.14
CA VAL A 118 1.15 6.66 11.23
C VAL A 118 1.53 6.20 9.82
N LEU A 119 2.56 5.37 9.70
CA LEU A 119 3.04 4.86 8.41
C LEU A 119 1.97 4.05 7.68
N ASP A 120 1.33 3.12 8.36
CA ASP A 120 0.30 2.25 7.78
C ASP A 120 -0.98 3.04 7.48
N GLY A 121 -1.35 4.01 8.32
CA GLY A 121 -2.47 4.90 8.09
C GLY A 121 -2.28 5.77 6.84
N VAL A 122 -1.13 6.44 6.71
CA VAL A 122 -0.79 7.23 5.51
C VAL A 122 -0.74 6.33 4.27
N THR A 123 -0.16 5.14 4.38
CA THR A 123 -0.11 4.16 3.29
C THR A 123 -1.51 3.73 2.88
N THR A 124 -2.41 3.45 3.83
CA THR A 124 -3.81 3.10 3.54
C THR A 124 -4.53 4.22 2.78
N LEU A 125 -4.37 5.46 3.24
CA LEU A 125 -4.95 6.63 2.55
C LEU A 125 -4.39 6.78 1.13
N ALA A 126 -3.08 6.61 0.95
CA ALA A 126 -2.45 6.67 -0.36
C ALA A 126 -2.97 5.57 -1.29
N ILE A 127 -3.05 4.32 -0.81
CA ILE A 127 -3.59 3.18 -1.55
C ILE A 127 -4.99 3.50 -2.07
N VAL A 128 -5.90 3.92 -1.20
CA VAL A 128 -7.30 4.19 -1.57
C VAL A 128 -7.41 5.41 -2.48
N PHE A 129 -6.71 6.49 -2.16
CA PHE A 129 -6.80 7.74 -2.91
C PHE A 129 -6.30 7.58 -4.35
N PHE A 130 -5.10 7.06 -4.54
CA PHE A 130 -4.51 6.95 -5.89
C PHE A 130 -5.22 5.91 -6.75
N ALA A 131 -5.63 4.77 -6.19
CA ALA A 131 -6.39 3.77 -6.94
C ALA A 131 -7.75 4.29 -7.38
N ARG A 132 -8.52 4.91 -6.48
CA ARG A 132 -9.85 5.46 -6.82
C ARG A 132 -9.74 6.58 -7.85
N ARG A 133 -8.75 7.45 -7.71
CA ARG A 133 -8.54 8.56 -8.66
C ARG A 133 -8.18 8.04 -10.05
N ALA A 134 -7.26 7.08 -10.14
CA ALA A 134 -6.85 6.48 -11.41
C ALA A 134 -8.00 5.67 -12.05
N HIS A 135 -8.72 4.89 -11.26
CA HIS A 135 -9.86 4.12 -11.77
C HIS A 135 -10.97 5.02 -12.34
N ARG A 136 -11.29 6.13 -11.67
CA ARG A 136 -12.24 7.13 -12.18
C ARG A 136 -11.78 7.77 -13.50
N GLU A 137 -10.47 7.94 -13.71
CA GLU A 137 -9.94 8.46 -14.97
C GLU A 137 -10.12 7.45 -16.11
N LEU A 138 -9.92 6.16 -15.85
CA LEU A 138 -10.07 5.08 -16.82
C LEU A 138 -11.54 4.81 -17.19
N THR A 139 -12.46 4.96 -16.24
CA THR A 139 -13.88 4.67 -16.42
C THR A 139 -14.70 5.86 -16.93
N LYS A 140 -14.07 7.02 -17.17
CA LYS A 140 -14.78 8.17 -17.78
C LYS A 140 -15.17 7.83 -19.21
N PRO A 141 -16.47 8.05 -19.59
CA PRO A 141 -16.90 7.90 -20.96
C PRO A 141 -16.07 8.82 -21.87
N ALA A 142 -15.68 8.31 -23.03
CA ALA A 142 -15.08 9.17 -24.04
C ALA A 142 -16.02 10.33 -24.36
N PRO A 143 -15.51 11.57 -24.54
CA PRO A 143 -16.36 12.69 -24.93
C PRO A 143 -17.13 12.30 -26.19
N SER A 144 -18.46 12.34 -26.09
CA SER A 144 -19.35 11.99 -27.19
C SER A 144 -19.00 12.81 -28.41
N SER A 145 -18.57 12.15 -29.49
CA SER A 145 -18.30 12.77 -30.80
C SER A 145 -19.59 13.21 -31.53
N ALA A 146 -20.72 13.23 -30.82
CA ALA A 146 -21.99 13.60 -31.37
C ALA A 146 -22.13 15.08 -31.82
N GLY A 147 -21.13 15.93 -31.46
CA GLY A 147 -21.11 17.34 -31.90
C GLY A 147 -20.42 17.61 -33.24
N ALA A 148 -19.76 16.61 -33.85
CA ALA A 148 -18.94 16.81 -35.06
C ALA A 148 -19.67 16.47 -36.39
N ARG A 149 -20.92 16.04 -36.36
CA ARG A 149 -21.73 15.87 -37.56
C ARG A 149 -22.72 17.02 -37.67
N ALA A 150 -22.23 18.21 -37.98
CA ALA A 150 -23.05 19.21 -38.63
C ALA A 150 -23.40 18.69 -40.05
N PRO A 151 -24.67 18.69 -40.47
CA PRO A 151 -25.04 18.23 -41.79
C PRO A 151 -24.55 19.24 -42.84
N LEU A 152 -23.50 18.88 -43.59
CA LEU A 152 -23.23 19.46 -44.90
C LEU A 152 -24.28 18.92 -45.87
N ALA A 153 -25.49 19.41 -45.79
CA ALA A 153 -26.52 19.13 -46.81
C ALA A 153 -27.57 20.23 -46.82
N ALA A 154 -27.24 21.35 -47.46
CA ALA A 154 -28.21 22.29 -48.04
C ALA A 154 -27.46 23.38 -48.81
N GLU A 155 -26.81 23.06 -49.93
CA GLU A 155 -26.55 23.99 -51.02
C GLU A 155 -26.45 23.20 -52.31
N ALA A 156 -27.64 22.85 -52.85
CA ALA A 156 -27.81 22.45 -54.25
C ALA A 156 -29.28 22.69 -54.64
N THR A 157 -29.62 23.94 -54.94
CA THR A 157 -30.64 24.34 -55.94
C THR A 157 -30.27 25.67 -56.55
#